data_510b29d196af00debac6bd3d77253137
#
_entry.id   510b29d196af00debac6bd3d77253137
#
_cell.length_a   1.000
_cell.length_b   1.000
_cell.length_c   1.000
_cell.angle_alpha   90.00
_cell.angle_beta   90.00
_cell.angle_gamma   90.00
#
_symmetry.space_group_name_H-M   'P 1'
#
loop_
_entity.id
_entity.type
_entity.pdbx_description
1 polymer ?
#
loop_
_entity_poly.entity_id
_entity_poly.type
_entity_poly.pdbx_seq_one_letter_code
_entity_poly.pdbx_strand_id
1 'polypeptide(L)'
;MKRTMRFLMIALCCIVTSAISAHVGNDKPISVAMLPAKAQAVITRHFSHQKVVLAKMESGYGKSYDVVLRNGTKLEFDKRGNLTEIDCKRGSVPAELIPYPIRSYLRLHYPGQSVKKLEMSKKEYEVELANGMEFTFNKHFQLIDID
;
A
#
# COMPACT_ATOMS: atom_id res chain seq x y z
N MET A 1 1.93 49.87 -36.90
CA MET A 1 1.66 50.05 -35.47
C MET A 1 0.91 48.83 -34.96
N LYS A 2 1.63 47.91 -34.31
CA LYS A 2 1.01 46.71 -33.75
C LYS A 2 0.87 46.89 -32.25
N ARG A 3 -0.38 47.01 -31.78
CA ARG A 3 -0.73 47.13 -30.36
C ARG A 3 -0.59 45.75 -29.72
N THR A 4 0.40 45.60 -28.88
CA THR A 4 0.53 44.44 -28.01
C THR A 4 -0.49 44.50 -26.89
N MET A 5 -1.49 43.65 -26.96
CA MET A 5 -2.51 43.49 -25.92
C MET A 5 -1.94 42.60 -24.83
N ARG A 6 -1.55 43.20 -23.71
CA ARG A 6 -1.13 42.49 -22.50
C ARG A 6 -2.38 41.89 -21.85
N PHE A 7 -2.53 40.57 -21.98
CA PHE A 7 -3.49 39.83 -21.19
C PHE A 7 -2.97 39.71 -19.75
N LEU A 8 -3.63 40.44 -18.88
CA LEU A 8 -3.46 40.33 -17.44
C LEU A 8 -4.11 39.01 -17.00
N MET A 9 -3.27 37.99 -16.80
CA MET A 9 -3.71 36.68 -16.30
C MET A 9 -3.92 36.84 -14.80
N ILE A 10 -5.16 37.06 -14.38
CA ILE A 10 -5.56 36.98 -12.97
C ILE A 10 -5.47 35.52 -12.58
N ALA A 11 -4.43 35.20 -11.82
CA ALA A 11 -4.30 33.89 -11.17
C ALA A 11 -5.40 33.77 -10.11
N LEU A 12 -6.50 33.15 -10.48
CA LEU A 12 -7.55 32.76 -9.54
C LEU A 12 -6.96 31.58 -8.73
N CYS A 13 -6.44 31.91 -7.56
CA CYS A 13 -5.97 30.94 -6.58
C CYS A 13 -7.19 30.17 -6.06
N CYS A 14 -7.56 29.10 -6.75
CA CYS A 14 -8.53 28.13 -6.22
C CYS A 14 -7.88 27.46 -5.01
N ILE A 15 -8.21 27.96 -3.84
CA ILE A 15 -8.00 27.24 -2.58
C ILE A 15 -8.88 26.00 -2.65
N VAL A 16 -8.32 24.92 -3.16
CA VAL A 16 -8.92 23.60 -3.01
C VAL A 16 -8.79 23.28 -1.53
N THR A 17 -9.80 23.65 -0.76
CA THR A 17 -9.99 23.06 0.56
C THR A 17 -10.22 21.58 0.32
N SER A 18 -9.15 20.78 0.42
CA SER A 18 -9.26 19.35 0.54
C SER A 18 -10.12 19.09 1.77
N ALA A 19 -11.42 18.89 1.56
CA ALA A 19 -12.27 18.29 2.55
C ALA A 19 -11.65 16.94 2.82
N ILE A 20 -10.88 16.85 3.91
CA ILE A 20 -10.54 15.58 4.53
C ILE A 20 -11.91 15.04 4.93
N SER A 21 -12.50 14.25 4.05
CA SER A 21 -13.58 13.36 4.43
C SER A 21 -12.94 12.42 5.42
N ALA A 22 -13.04 12.79 6.71
CA ALA A 22 -12.88 11.83 7.78
C ALA A 22 -13.91 10.75 7.46
N HIS A 23 -13.46 9.70 6.82
CA HIS A 23 -14.22 8.47 6.71
C HIS A 23 -14.36 8.01 8.16
N VAL A 24 -15.51 8.35 8.76
CA VAL A 24 -15.94 7.78 10.05
C VAL A 24 -16.28 6.32 9.73
N GLY A 25 -15.25 5.56 9.33
CA GLY A 25 -15.29 4.14 9.33
C GLY A 25 -15.43 3.71 10.80
N ASN A 26 -16.23 2.73 11.06
CA ASN A 26 -16.38 2.11 12.38
C ASN A 26 -15.09 1.33 12.72
N ASP A 27 -13.95 2.03 12.73
CA ASP A 27 -12.64 1.49 13.04
C ASP A 27 -12.62 1.12 14.53
N LYS A 28 -12.53 -0.15 14.80
CA LYS A 28 -12.51 -0.67 16.16
C LYS A 28 -11.13 -1.24 16.48
N PRO A 29 -10.39 -0.67 17.44
CA PRO A 29 -9.18 -1.32 17.95
C PRO A 29 -9.48 -2.71 18.47
N ILE A 30 -8.63 -3.67 18.14
CA ILE A 30 -8.75 -5.06 18.56
C ILE A 30 -7.40 -5.58 19.07
N SER A 31 -7.43 -6.68 19.80
CA SER A 31 -6.19 -7.41 20.12
C SER A 31 -5.72 -8.23 18.93
N VAL A 32 -4.42 -8.53 18.86
CA VAL A 32 -3.84 -9.38 17.80
C VAL A 32 -4.50 -10.77 17.75
N ALA A 33 -4.91 -11.29 18.90
CA ALA A 33 -5.59 -12.59 19.01
C ALA A 33 -6.99 -12.60 18.33
N MET A 34 -7.56 -11.44 18.06
CA MET A 34 -8.85 -11.30 17.36
C MET A 34 -8.69 -11.23 15.82
N LEU A 35 -7.47 -11.13 15.33
CA LEU A 35 -7.21 -11.21 13.89
C LEU A 35 -7.53 -12.62 13.38
N PRO A 36 -7.92 -12.78 12.12
CA PRO A 36 -8.01 -14.10 11.49
C PRO A 36 -6.68 -14.88 11.59
N ALA A 37 -6.76 -16.19 11.74
CA ALA A 37 -5.59 -17.04 11.91
C ALA A 37 -4.53 -16.88 10.81
N LYS A 38 -4.97 -16.66 9.56
CA LYS A 38 -4.06 -16.39 8.43
C LYS A 38 -3.27 -15.10 8.62
N ALA A 39 -3.91 -14.02 9.09
CA ALA A 39 -3.25 -12.76 9.36
C ALA A 39 -2.23 -12.91 10.50
N GLN A 40 -2.60 -13.60 11.58
CA GLN A 40 -1.68 -13.91 12.68
C GLN A 40 -0.45 -14.71 12.18
N ALA A 41 -0.67 -15.69 11.28
CA ALA A 41 0.41 -16.50 10.71
C ALA A 41 1.37 -15.64 9.86
N VAL A 42 0.89 -14.70 9.06
CA VAL A 42 1.73 -13.76 8.30
C VAL A 42 2.60 -12.94 9.23
N ILE A 43 2.01 -12.36 10.27
CA ILE A 43 2.72 -11.53 11.25
C ILE A 43 3.80 -12.36 11.96
N THR A 44 3.46 -13.54 12.44
CA THR A 44 4.38 -14.43 13.16
C THR A 44 5.52 -14.92 12.28
N ARG A 45 5.23 -15.28 11.02
CA ARG A 45 6.24 -15.83 10.10
C ARG A 45 7.20 -14.78 9.56
N HIS A 46 6.68 -13.62 9.16
CA HIS A 46 7.46 -12.65 8.40
C HIS A 46 7.85 -11.40 9.19
N PHE A 47 7.21 -11.17 10.33
CA PHE A 47 7.41 -9.98 11.16
C PHE A 47 7.61 -10.29 12.65
N SER A 48 8.10 -11.50 12.98
CA SER A 48 8.32 -11.97 14.37
C SER A 48 9.20 -11.04 15.21
N HIS A 49 10.12 -10.31 14.57
CA HIS A 49 11.00 -9.34 15.23
C HIS A 49 10.36 -7.96 15.45
N GLN A 50 9.14 -7.76 14.95
CA GLN A 50 8.42 -6.50 15.06
C GLN A 50 7.25 -6.62 16.04
N LYS A 51 7.12 -5.62 16.90
CA LYS A 51 5.97 -5.53 17.79
C LYS A 51 4.81 -4.90 17.06
N VAL A 52 3.61 -5.49 17.17
CA VAL A 52 2.35 -4.85 16.76
C VAL A 52 2.05 -3.73 17.74
N VAL A 53 1.90 -2.51 17.24
CA VAL A 53 1.54 -1.32 18.04
C VAL A 53 0.07 -0.96 17.92
N LEU A 54 -0.58 -1.37 16.83
CA LEU A 54 -2.00 -1.17 16.62
C LEU A 54 -2.55 -2.30 15.75
N ALA A 55 -3.70 -2.83 16.12
CA ALA A 55 -4.53 -3.64 15.24
C ALA A 55 -5.96 -3.10 15.31
N LYS A 56 -6.61 -2.93 14.16
CA LYS A 56 -8.00 -2.48 14.07
C LYS A 56 -8.78 -3.34 13.08
N MET A 57 -10.07 -3.40 13.35
CA MET A 57 -11.06 -3.97 12.44
C MET A 57 -11.86 -2.82 11.85
N GLU A 58 -11.91 -2.75 10.54
CA GLU A 58 -12.80 -1.84 9.82
C GLU A 58 -14.11 -2.56 9.47
N SER A 59 -15.22 -1.89 9.74
CA SER A 59 -16.56 -2.37 9.44
C SER A 59 -17.19 -1.43 8.42
N GLY A 60 -17.06 -1.74 7.14
CA GLY A 60 -17.65 -1.00 6.04
C GLY A 60 -18.36 -1.93 5.06
N TYR A 61 -18.18 -1.74 3.76
CA TYR A 61 -18.67 -2.64 2.70
C TYR A 61 -17.99 -4.04 2.68
N GLY A 62 -17.22 -4.35 3.70
CA GLY A 62 -16.57 -5.62 4.00
C GLY A 62 -15.75 -5.46 5.26
N LYS A 63 -15.56 -6.53 6.03
CA LYS A 63 -14.60 -6.51 7.11
C LYS A 63 -13.19 -6.53 6.55
N SER A 64 -12.33 -5.65 7.03
CA SER A 64 -10.89 -5.66 6.82
C SER A 64 -10.16 -5.45 8.14
N TYR A 65 -8.88 -5.71 8.15
CA TYR A 65 -8.06 -5.57 9.33
C TYR A 65 -6.78 -4.83 8.98
N ASP A 66 -6.47 -3.80 9.75
CA ASP A 66 -5.24 -3.04 9.65
C ASP A 66 -4.34 -3.34 10.83
N VAL A 67 -3.07 -3.52 10.54
CA VAL A 67 -2.04 -3.75 11.56
C VAL A 67 -0.89 -2.80 11.31
N VAL A 68 -0.44 -2.12 12.36
CA VAL A 68 0.73 -1.26 12.35
C VAL A 68 1.80 -1.87 13.23
N LEU A 69 3.00 -2.05 12.67
CA LEU A 69 4.16 -2.54 13.37
C LEU A 69 5.02 -1.38 13.91
N ARG A 70 5.86 -1.65 14.90
CA ARG A 70 6.70 -0.64 15.57
C ARG A 70 7.63 0.13 14.63
N ASN A 71 8.10 -0.50 13.56
CA ASN A 71 8.92 0.14 12.53
C ASN A 71 8.13 1.02 11.56
N GLY A 72 6.81 1.14 11.73
CA GLY A 72 5.90 1.90 10.87
C GLY A 72 5.37 1.11 9.67
N THR A 73 5.72 -0.17 9.54
CA THR A 73 5.11 -1.04 8.50
C THR A 73 3.62 -1.19 8.76
N LYS A 74 2.82 -0.97 7.74
CA LYS A 74 1.38 -1.22 7.73
C LYS A 74 1.09 -2.49 6.97
N LEU A 75 0.18 -3.29 7.48
CA LEU A 75 -0.33 -4.51 6.86
C LEU A 75 -1.85 -4.40 6.80
N GLU A 76 -2.43 -4.68 5.64
CA GLU A 76 -3.88 -4.78 5.49
C GLU A 76 -4.27 -6.21 5.13
N PHE A 77 -5.38 -6.66 5.70
CA PHE A 77 -5.91 -8.00 5.49
C PHE A 77 -7.40 -7.93 5.16
N ASP A 78 -7.85 -8.80 4.27
CA ASP A 78 -9.27 -8.97 4.01
C ASP A 78 -9.99 -9.67 5.19
N LYS A 79 -11.31 -9.80 5.09
CA LYS A 79 -12.14 -10.47 6.11
C LYS A 79 -11.74 -11.91 6.42
N ARG A 80 -11.00 -12.57 5.52
CA ARG A 80 -10.51 -13.95 5.69
C ARG A 80 -9.09 -13.99 6.24
N GLY A 81 -8.46 -12.84 6.42
CA GLY A 81 -7.08 -12.72 6.86
C GLY A 81 -6.04 -12.91 5.74
N ASN A 82 -6.46 -12.85 4.47
CA ASN A 82 -5.51 -12.80 3.38
C ASN A 82 -4.90 -11.40 3.32
N LEU A 83 -3.58 -11.36 3.17
CA LEU A 83 -2.85 -10.10 3.04
C LEU A 83 -3.23 -9.40 1.73
N THR A 84 -3.58 -8.12 1.82
CA THR A 84 -3.98 -7.28 0.68
C THR A 84 -3.03 -6.13 0.43
N GLU A 85 -2.36 -5.63 1.47
CA GLU A 85 -1.37 -4.57 1.33
C GLU A 85 -0.26 -4.70 2.36
N ILE A 86 0.97 -4.34 1.95
CA ILE A 86 2.13 -4.12 2.81
C ILE A 86 2.74 -2.78 2.41
N ASP A 87 2.85 -1.85 3.35
CA ASP A 87 3.54 -0.56 3.18
C ASP A 87 4.66 -0.46 4.23
N CYS A 88 5.91 -0.50 3.77
CA CYS A 88 7.10 -0.44 4.62
C CYS A 88 7.69 0.96 4.64
N LYS A 89 7.36 1.75 5.66
CA LYS A 89 7.99 3.08 5.88
C LYS A 89 9.50 2.97 6.07
N ARG A 90 9.94 1.94 6.78
CA ARG A 90 11.35 1.60 7.02
C ARG A 90 11.57 0.14 6.70
N GLY A 91 12.66 -0.17 5.99
CA GLY A 91 12.92 -1.52 5.52
C GLY A 91 12.30 -1.81 4.14
N SER A 92 11.94 -3.04 3.89
CA SER A 92 11.39 -3.52 2.62
C SER A 92 10.38 -4.64 2.84
N VAL A 93 9.53 -4.86 1.85
CA VAL A 93 8.62 -6.01 1.82
C VAL A 93 9.44 -7.30 1.84
N PRO A 94 9.15 -8.27 2.73
CA PRO A 94 9.79 -9.57 2.72
C PRO A 94 9.65 -10.25 1.36
N ALA A 95 10.77 -10.74 0.81
CA ALA A 95 10.82 -11.30 -0.55
C ALA A 95 9.84 -12.47 -0.74
N GLU A 96 9.60 -13.25 0.31
CA GLU A 96 8.68 -14.40 0.28
C GLU A 96 7.22 -14.00 0.09
N LEU A 97 6.86 -12.75 0.41
CA LEU A 97 5.50 -12.23 0.24
C LEU A 97 5.26 -11.66 -1.17
N ILE A 98 6.33 -11.43 -1.93
CA ILE A 98 6.24 -10.96 -3.31
C ILE A 98 6.12 -12.19 -4.23
N PRO A 99 5.09 -12.26 -5.11
CA PRO A 99 4.96 -13.35 -6.06
C PRO A 99 6.26 -13.56 -6.86
N TYR A 100 6.68 -14.81 -7.01
CA TYR A 100 7.97 -15.14 -7.62
C TYR A 100 8.18 -14.53 -9.02
N PRO A 101 7.19 -14.52 -9.94
CA PRO A 101 7.36 -13.91 -11.25
C PRO A 101 7.63 -12.40 -11.17
N ILE A 102 6.93 -11.68 -10.30
CA ILE A 102 7.14 -10.24 -10.06
C ILE A 102 8.53 -10.01 -9.49
N ARG A 103 8.89 -10.75 -8.45
CA ARG A 103 10.22 -10.65 -7.84
C ARG A 103 11.35 -10.93 -8.83
N SER A 104 11.19 -11.92 -9.70
CA SER A 104 12.17 -12.25 -10.75
C SER A 104 12.29 -11.15 -11.77
N TYR A 105 11.18 -10.57 -12.20
CA TYR A 105 11.16 -9.43 -13.13
C TYR A 105 11.91 -8.22 -12.53
N LEU A 106 11.57 -7.84 -11.30
CA LEU A 106 12.20 -6.70 -10.64
C LEU A 106 13.70 -6.90 -10.42
N ARG A 107 14.12 -8.10 -10.02
CA ARG A 107 15.54 -8.43 -9.86
C ARG A 107 16.34 -8.33 -11.16
N LEU A 108 15.73 -8.71 -12.27
CA LEU A 108 16.37 -8.68 -13.60
C LEU A 108 16.48 -7.26 -14.14
N HIS A 109 15.43 -6.47 -14.05
CA HIS A 109 15.32 -5.16 -14.69
C HIS A 109 15.69 -3.99 -13.78
N TYR A 110 15.56 -4.16 -12.47
CA TYR A 110 15.81 -3.13 -11.45
C TYR A 110 16.68 -3.67 -10.30
N PRO A 111 17.89 -4.18 -10.62
CA PRO A 111 18.78 -4.75 -9.62
C PRO A 111 19.12 -3.73 -8.54
N GLY A 112 19.16 -4.18 -7.28
CA GLY A 112 19.49 -3.33 -6.14
C GLY A 112 18.33 -2.48 -5.62
N GLN A 113 17.16 -2.47 -6.28
CA GLN A 113 15.96 -1.80 -5.76
C GLN A 113 15.19 -2.74 -4.83
N SER A 114 14.79 -2.21 -3.67
CA SER A 114 13.92 -2.93 -2.74
C SER A 114 12.45 -2.52 -2.94
N VAL A 115 11.54 -3.47 -2.70
CA VAL A 115 10.11 -3.21 -2.72
C VAL A 115 9.70 -2.55 -1.42
N LYS A 116 9.06 -1.40 -1.49
CA LYS A 116 8.55 -0.64 -0.34
C LYS A 116 7.08 -0.91 -0.07
N LYS A 117 6.31 -1.03 -1.13
CA LYS A 117 4.89 -1.30 -1.04
C LYS A 117 4.52 -2.44 -1.99
N LEU A 118 3.61 -3.29 -1.56
CA LEU A 118 2.97 -4.30 -2.38
C LEU A 118 1.48 -4.28 -2.06
N GLU A 119 0.66 -4.05 -3.07
CA GLU A 119 -0.78 -4.16 -3.01
C GLU A 119 -1.26 -5.33 -3.86
N MET A 120 -2.21 -6.09 -3.35
CA MET A 120 -2.73 -7.30 -3.98
C MET A 120 -4.26 -7.23 -4.05
N SER A 121 -4.77 -6.76 -5.17
CA SER A 121 -6.20 -6.72 -5.44
C SER A 121 -6.69 -8.01 -6.10
N LYS A 122 -7.99 -8.10 -6.38
CA LYS A 122 -8.56 -9.19 -7.18
C LYS A 122 -8.15 -9.14 -8.65
N LYS A 123 -7.74 -7.97 -9.15
CA LYS A 123 -7.45 -7.72 -10.56
C LYS A 123 -5.95 -7.68 -10.85
N GLU A 124 -5.16 -7.14 -9.93
CA GLU A 124 -3.79 -6.76 -10.19
C GLU A 124 -2.91 -6.81 -8.93
N TYR A 125 -1.62 -6.65 -9.15
CA TYR A 125 -0.61 -6.40 -8.14
C TYR A 125 0.04 -5.06 -8.44
N GLU A 126 0.12 -4.19 -7.44
CA GLU A 126 0.85 -2.92 -7.52
C GLU A 126 2.08 -2.99 -6.63
N VAL A 127 3.22 -2.55 -7.15
CA VAL A 127 4.52 -2.63 -6.47
C VAL A 127 5.20 -1.29 -6.55
N GLU A 128 5.56 -0.71 -5.41
CA GLU A 128 6.38 0.49 -5.32
C GLU A 128 7.82 0.12 -4.90
N LEU A 129 8.80 0.63 -5.62
CA LEU A 129 10.21 0.47 -5.30
C LEU A 129 10.74 1.61 -4.41
N ALA A 130 11.92 1.40 -3.85
CA ALA A 130 12.59 2.39 -3.00
C ALA A 130 12.94 3.71 -3.72
N ASN A 131 13.08 3.69 -5.04
CA ASN A 131 13.30 4.87 -5.87
C ASN A 131 12.00 5.60 -6.27
N GLY A 132 10.83 5.12 -5.81
CA GLY A 132 9.53 5.72 -6.08
C GLY A 132 8.88 5.28 -7.38
N MET A 133 9.47 4.36 -8.15
CA MET A 133 8.82 3.79 -9.33
C MET A 133 7.70 2.84 -8.92
N GLU A 134 6.58 2.92 -9.60
CA GLU A 134 5.42 2.05 -9.39
C GLU A 134 5.20 1.14 -10.60
N PHE A 135 4.83 -0.10 -10.35
CA PHE A 135 4.62 -1.15 -11.34
C PHE A 135 3.29 -1.84 -11.10
N THR A 136 2.48 -1.92 -12.13
CA THR A 136 1.23 -2.69 -12.10
C THR A 136 1.34 -3.95 -12.93
N PHE A 137 1.04 -5.09 -12.31
CA PHE A 137 1.00 -6.41 -12.97
C PHE A 137 -0.42 -6.97 -12.91
N ASN A 138 -0.88 -7.59 -13.99
CA ASN A 138 -2.15 -8.32 -13.97
C ASN A 138 -2.04 -9.64 -13.18
N LYS A 139 -3.12 -10.38 -13.04
CA LYS A 139 -3.14 -11.67 -12.29
C LYS A 139 -2.36 -12.81 -12.97
N HIS A 140 -1.95 -12.62 -14.22
CA HIS A 140 -1.02 -13.51 -14.92
C HIS A 140 0.43 -13.05 -14.79
N PHE A 141 0.71 -12.09 -13.90
CA PHE A 141 2.03 -11.50 -13.64
C PHE A 141 2.66 -10.81 -14.85
N GLN A 142 1.83 -10.37 -15.80
CA GLN A 142 2.29 -9.55 -16.92
C GLN A 142 2.26 -8.09 -16.50
N LEU A 143 3.33 -7.37 -16.79
CA LEU A 143 3.42 -5.93 -16.57
C LEU A 143 2.43 -5.22 -17.48
N ILE A 144 1.61 -4.32 -16.91
CA ILE A 144 0.61 -3.54 -17.63
C ILE A 144 0.81 -2.04 -17.52
N ASP A 145 1.54 -1.57 -16.48
CA ASP A 145 1.84 -0.14 -16.32
C ASP A 145 3.12 0.10 -15.52
N ILE A 146 3.76 1.25 -15.76
CA ILE A 146 4.94 1.76 -15.02
C ILE A 146 4.77 3.27 -14.86
N ASP A 147 4.84 3.76 -13.61
CA ASP A 147 4.82 5.18 -13.23
C ASP A 147 6.08 5.62 -12.47
#